data_b868a5f8377d468fb1c6d01c8de6d052
#
_entry.id   b868a5f8377d468fb1c6d01c8de6d052
#
_cell.length_a   1.000
_cell.length_b   1.000
_cell.length_c   1.000
_cell.angle_alpha   90.00
_cell.angle_beta   90.00
_cell.angle_gamma   90.00
#
_symmetry.space_group_name_H-M   'P 1'
#
loop_
_entity.id
_entity.type
_entity.pdbx_description
1 polymer ?
#
loop_
_entity_poly.entity_id
_entity_poly.type
_entity_poly.pdbx_seq_one_letter_code
_entity_poly.pdbx_strand_id
1 'polypeptide(L)'
;MICKVCLKKYKTFDFINLFSPQPICKQCLAEMNPLFHSFKIAQNIKGLAIYEYNSKIREMLYLLKGAYDFEMSKYFLHHFKEYLSIKFHGYTLVFAPSSKEDNEERGFNHVEAIFGILRLKSLQILHKTQNIKQSDLSKVYL
;
A
#
# COMPACT_ATOMS: atom_id res chain seq x y z
N MET A 1 -22.11 -5.96 -6.92
CA MET A 1 -21.24 -4.93 -6.30
C MET A 1 -20.43 -4.22 -7.39
N ILE A 2 -19.83 -3.07 -7.07
CA ILE A 2 -18.93 -2.35 -7.99
C ILE A 2 -17.50 -2.44 -7.39
N CYS A 3 -16.55 -2.92 -8.20
CA CYS A 3 -15.14 -2.98 -7.80
C CYS A 3 -14.58 -1.57 -7.62
N LYS A 4 -13.93 -1.32 -6.51
CA LYS A 4 -13.36 0.01 -6.19
C LYS A 4 -12.06 0.33 -6.93
N VAL A 5 -11.46 -0.67 -7.59
CA VAL A 5 -10.24 -0.50 -8.38
C VAL A 5 -10.55 -0.30 -9.87
N CYS A 6 -11.37 -1.17 -10.50
CA CYS A 6 -11.67 -1.08 -11.94
C CYS A 6 -13.05 -0.51 -12.26
N LEU A 7 -13.87 -0.18 -11.25
CA LEU A 7 -15.22 0.36 -11.34
C LEU A 7 -16.24 -0.53 -12.08
N LYS A 8 -15.85 -1.75 -12.47
CA LYS A 8 -16.74 -2.71 -13.13
C LYS A 8 -17.68 -3.37 -12.13
N LYS A 9 -18.92 -3.68 -12.56
CA LYS A 9 -19.85 -4.51 -11.78
C LYS A 9 -19.33 -5.95 -11.72
N TYR A 10 -19.41 -6.58 -10.56
CA TYR A 10 -19.08 -7.99 -10.37
C TYR A 10 -20.06 -8.66 -9.40
N LYS A 11 -20.23 -9.98 -9.56
CA LYS A 11 -21.08 -10.79 -8.69
C LYS A 11 -20.21 -11.46 -7.64
N THR A 12 -20.69 -11.47 -6.41
CA THR A 12 -20.11 -12.25 -5.30
C THR A 12 -21.15 -13.25 -4.87
N PHE A 13 -20.84 -14.53 -4.98
CA PHE A 13 -21.78 -15.63 -4.66
C PHE A 13 -21.49 -16.31 -3.32
N ASP A 14 -20.51 -15.82 -2.54
CA ASP A 14 -20.10 -16.50 -1.33
C ASP A 14 -20.80 -15.91 -0.09
N PHE A 15 -21.33 -16.79 0.79
CA PHE A 15 -21.87 -16.41 2.09
C PHE A 15 -20.92 -15.55 2.93
N ILE A 16 -19.60 -15.72 2.76
CA ILE A 16 -18.56 -14.91 3.41
C ILE A 16 -18.68 -13.43 3.02
N ASN A 17 -19.07 -13.13 1.78
CA ASN A 17 -19.23 -11.75 1.29
C ASN A 17 -20.45 -11.03 1.89
N LEU A 18 -21.38 -11.74 2.53
CA LEU A 18 -22.49 -11.13 3.24
C LEU A 18 -22.01 -10.44 4.55
N PHE A 19 -20.99 -11.04 5.20
CA PHE A 19 -20.44 -10.54 6.47
C PHE A 19 -19.17 -9.69 6.28
N SER A 20 -18.44 -9.88 5.18
CA SER A 20 -17.22 -9.13 4.84
C SER A 20 -17.17 -8.83 3.35
N PRO A 21 -17.88 -7.79 2.88
CA PRO A 21 -17.92 -7.47 1.46
C PRO A 21 -16.52 -7.12 0.94
N GLN A 22 -16.09 -7.83 -0.11
CA GLN A 22 -14.81 -7.59 -0.76
C GLN A 22 -14.93 -6.40 -1.72
N PRO A 23 -14.25 -5.28 -1.50
CA PRO A 23 -14.37 -4.10 -2.35
C PRO A 23 -13.66 -4.23 -3.69
N ILE A 24 -12.83 -5.27 -3.85
CA ILE A 24 -12.00 -5.54 -5.03
C ILE A 24 -12.47 -6.83 -5.69
N CYS A 25 -12.69 -6.82 -7.02
CA CYS A 25 -13.04 -8.03 -7.75
C CYS A 25 -11.85 -9.01 -7.86
N LYS A 26 -12.15 -10.30 -8.07
CA LYS A 26 -11.13 -11.36 -8.20
C LYS A 26 -10.12 -11.06 -9.31
N GLN A 27 -10.56 -10.47 -10.42
CA GLN A 27 -9.66 -10.09 -11.52
C GLN A 27 -8.65 -9.03 -11.09
N CYS A 28 -9.08 -7.92 -10.47
CA CYS A 28 -8.15 -6.90 -9.99
C CYS A 28 -7.18 -7.45 -8.96
N LEU A 29 -7.64 -8.32 -8.04
CA LEU A 29 -6.77 -8.95 -7.06
C LEU A 29 -5.71 -9.83 -7.74
N ALA A 30 -6.09 -10.60 -8.75
CA ALA A 30 -5.15 -11.40 -9.54
C ALA A 30 -4.14 -10.53 -10.31
N GLU A 31 -4.60 -9.42 -10.91
CA GLU A 31 -3.74 -8.45 -11.60
C GLU A 31 -2.76 -7.72 -10.65
N MET A 32 -3.13 -7.54 -9.38
CA MET A 32 -2.21 -7.00 -8.35
C MET A 32 -1.06 -7.97 -8.05
N ASN A 33 -1.22 -9.25 -8.33
CA ASN A 33 -0.22 -10.31 -8.19
C ASN A 33 0.48 -10.30 -6.81
N PRO A 34 -0.22 -10.67 -5.70
CA PRO A 34 0.37 -10.72 -4.38
C PRO A 34 1.49 -11.75 -4.29
N LEU A 35 2.66 -11.32 -3.88
CA LEU A 35 3.91 -12.12 -3.90
C LEU A 35 4.26 -12.71 -2.53
N PHE A 36 4.11 -11.95 -1.46
CA PHE A 36 4.53 -12.31 -0.08
C PHE A 36 5.96 -12.88 -0.01
N HIS A 37 6.88 -12.22 -0.71
CA HIS A 37 8.27 -12.63 -0.72
C HIS A 37 9.04 -12.06 0.47
N SER A 38 9.60 -12.95 1.32
CA SER A 38 10.46 -12.57 2.44
C SER A 38 11.92 -12.60 2.03
N PHE A 39 12.68 -11.56 2.38
CA PHE A 39 14.11 -11.45 2.09
C PHE A 39 14.86 -10.83 3.26
N LYS A 40 16.19 -10.96 3.26
CA LYS A 40 17.06 -10.32 4.25
C LYS A 40 17.75 -9.11 3.60
N ILE A 41 17.69 -7.96 4.27
CA ILE A 41 18.39 -6.74 3.87
C ILE A 41 19.76 -6.70 4.55
N ALA A 42 19.82 -7.10 5.83
CA ALA A 42 21.04 -7.21 6.63
C ALA A 42 20.86 -8.32 7.67
N GLN A 43 21.91 -8.59 8.50
CA GLN A 43 21.86 -9.69 9.47
C GLN A 43 20.58 -9.72 10.33
N ASN A 44 20.10 -8.56 10.77
CA ASN A 44 18.94 -8.43 11.66
C ASN A 44 17.74 -7.73 11.01
N ILE A 45 17.81 -7.40 9.70
CA ILE A 45 16.76 -6.70 9.00
C ILE A 45 16.13 -7.63 7.96
N LYS A 46 14.86 -7.95 8.17
CA LYS A 46 14.05 -8.76 7.24
C LYS A 46 13.12 -7.84 6.46
N GLY A 47 12.96 -8.12 5.18
CA GLY A 47 11.98 -7.48 4.30
C GLY A 47 10.83 -8.42 3.97
N LEU A 48 9.67 -7.85 3.69
CA LEU A 48 8.51 -8.54 3.14
C LEU A 48 7.96 -7.71 1.98
N ALA A 49 8.10 -8.23 0.76
CA ALA A 49 7.43 -7.67 -0.41
C ALA A 49 6.03 -8.29 -0.50
N ILE A 50 4.99 -7.46 -0.48
CA ILE A 50 3.60 -7.91 -0.55
C ILE A 50 3.18 -8.07 -2.01
N TYR A 51 3.63 -7.17 -2.87
CA TYR A 51 3.30 -7.15 -4.29
C TYR A 51 4.54 -7.03 -5.16
N GLU A 52 4.44 -7.56 -6.36
CA GLU A 52 5.33 -7.19 -7.46
C GLU A 52 4.95 -5.79 -7.97
N TYR A 53 5.96 -4.98 -8.33
CA TYR A 53 5.72 -3.67 -8.94
C TYR A 53 5.36 -3.83 -10.43
N ASN A 54 4.10 -4.13 -10.68
CA ASN A 54 3.54 -4.34 -12.02
C ASN A 54 2.68 -3.15 -12.48
N SER A 55 2.08 -3.27 -13.67
CA SER A 55 1.23 -2.23 -14.25
C SER A 55 0.04 -1.86 -13.37
N LYS A 56 -0.61 -2.86 -12.72
CA LYS A 56 -1.76 -2.63 -11.85
C LYS A 56 -1.39 -1.88 -10.58
N ILE A 57 -0.31 -2.29 -9.91
CA ILE A 57 0.19 -1.60 -8.71
C ILE A 57 0.64 -0.19 -9.05
N ARG A 58 1.28 0.02 -10.21
CA ARG A 58 1.67 1.35 -10.69
C ARG A 58 0.46 2.25 -10.93
N GLU A 59 -0.60 1.72 -11.58
CA GLU A 59 -1.86 2.44 -11.80
C GLU A 59 -2.49 2.89 -10.47
N MET A 60 -2.63 1.97 -9.51
CA MET A 60 -3.18 2.27 -8.18
C MET A 60 -2.34 3.31 -7.42
N LEU A 61 -1.01 3.20 -7.49
CA LEU A 61 -0.11 4.21 -6.89
C LEU A 61 -0.22 5.57 -7.58
N TYR A 62 -0.45 5.61 -8.90
CA TYR A 62 -0.69 6.85 -9.63
C TYR A 62 -2.01 7.51 -9.17
N LEU A 63 -3.10 6.74 -9.04
CA LEU A 63 -4.35 7.26 -8.51
C LEU A 63 -4.18 7.83 -7.09
N LEU A 64 -3.45 7.12 -6.23
CA LEU A 64 -3.21 7.56 -4.86
C LEU A 64 -2.32 8.82 -4.78
N LYS A 65 -1.20 8.85 -5.54
CA LYS A 65 -0.18 9.90 -5.43
C LYS A 65 -0.38 11.07 -6.40
N GLY A 66 -0.89 10.80 -7.60
CA GLY A 66 -1.02 11.78 -8.67
C GLY A 66 -2.44 12.32 -8.82
N ALA A 67 -3.45 11.51 -8.61
CA ALA A 67 -4.85 11.95 -8.60
C ALA A 67 -5.38 12.24 -7.19
N TYR A 68 -4.54 12.07 -6.16
CA TYR A 68 -4.85 12.33 -4.74
C TYR A 68 -6.06 11.54 -4.21
N ASP A 69 -6.34 10.36 -4.80
CA ASP A 69 -7.43 9.49 -4.37
C ASP A 69 -7.05 8.76 -3.07
N PHE A 70 -7.33 9.40 -1.94
CA PHE A 70 -7.08 8.85 -0.60
C PHE A 70 -7.77 7.49 -0.39
N GLU A 71 -8.98 7.29 -0.93
CA GLU A 71 -9.73 6.04 -0.76
C GLU A 71 -9.00 4.85 -1.37
N MET A 72 -8.21 5.07 -2.42
CA MET A 72 -7.38 4.03 -3.06
C MET A 72 -6.39 3.39 -2.07
N SER A 73 -5.92 4.14 -1.06
CA SER A 73 -4.98 3.63 -0.05
C SER A 73 -5.48 2.37 0.66
N LYS A 74 -6.78 2.30 0.94
CA LYS A 74 -7.42 1.20 1.67
C LYS A 74 -7.35 -0.12 0.92
N TYR A 75 -7.29 -0.06 -0.42
CA TYR A 75 -7.42 -1.25 -1.27
C TYR A 75 -6.10 -2.00 -1.47
N PHE A 76 -4.96 -1.40 -1.18
CA PHE A 76 -3.67 -2.08 -1.26
C PHE A 76 -3.57 -3.27 -0.29
N LEU A 77 -4.01 -3.10 0.95
CA LEU A 77 -3.85 -4.12 1.98
C LEU A 77 -5.19 -4.74 2.44
N HIS A 78 -6.32 -4.30 1.89
CA HIS A 78 -7.65 -4.71 2.37
C HIS A 78 -7.80 -6.24 2.47
N HIS A 79 -7.33 -6.96 1.46
CA HIS A 79 -7.46 -8.43 1.41
C HIS A 79 -6.58 -9.16 2.43
N PHE A 80 -5.52 -8.51 2.89
CA PHE A 80 -4.50 -9.11 3.76
C PHE A 80 -4.43 -8.45 5.14
N LYS A 81 -5.32 -7.53 5.45
CA LYS A 81 -5.23 -6.70 6.66
C LYS A 81 -5.23 -7.54 7.94
N GLU A 82 -6.08 -8.57 8.04
CA GLU A 82 -6.15 -9.45 9.20
C GLU A 82 -4.86 -10.25 9.36
N TYR A 83 -4.39 -10.88 8.29
CA TYR A 83 -3.14 -11.63 8.28
C TYR A 83 -1.95 -10.75 8.70
N LEU A 84 -1.81 -9.57 8.11
CA LEU A 84 -0.71 -8.65 8.42
C LEU A 84 -0.81 -8.09 9.84
N SER A 85 -2.02 -7.76 10.31
CA SER A 85 -2.23 -7.27 11.67
C SER A 85 -1.85 -8.31 12.72
N ILE A 86 -2.16 -9.60 12.48
CA ILE A 86 -1.76 -10.71 13.36
C ILE A 86 -0.25 -10.93 13.27
N LYS A 87 0.29 -11.02 12.05
CA LYS A 87 1.72 -11.26 11.81
C LYS A 87 2.63 -10.22 12.47
N PHE A 88 2.20 -8.96 12.47
CA PHE A 88 2.94 -7.83 13.02
C PHE A 88 2.36 -7.31 14.35
N HIS A 89 1.54 -8.12 15.01
CA HIS A 89 1.04 -7.78 16.34
C HIS A 89 2.21 -7.49 17.29
N GLY A 90 2.11 -6.40 18.05
CA GLY A 90 3.17 -5.95 18.96
C GLY A 90 4.31 -5.15 18.30
N TYR A 91 4.34 -5.05 16.98
CA TYR A 91 5.28 -4.16 16.29
C TYR A 91 4.77 -2.72 16.29
N THR A 92 5.72 -1.78 16.22
CA THR A 92 5.44 -0.36 15.99
C THR A 92 5.81 -0.03 14.56
N LEU A 93 4.88 0.58 13.82
CA LEU A 93 5.11 1.04 12.45
C LEU A 93 5.90 2.35 12.47
N VAL A 94 6.93 2.43 11.64
CA VAL A 94 7.65 3.66 11.31
C VAL A 94 7.58 3.83 9.81
N PHE A 95 6.97 4.91 9.36
CA PHE A 95 6.74 5.14 7.94
C PHE A 95 7.94 5.79 7.27
N ALA A 96 8.27 5.35 6.05
CA ALA A 96 9.21 6.06 5.21
C ALA A 96 8.68 7.49 4.93
N PRO A 97 9.48 8.53 5.12
CA PRO A 97 9.02 9.90 5.00
C PRO A 97 8.82 10.28 3.53
N SER A 98 7.72 10.94 3.23
CA SER A 98 7.56 11.78 2.03
C SER A 98 8.13 13.18 2.28
N SER A 99 8.36 13.96 1.22
CA SER A 99 8.69 15.38 1.40
C SER A 99 7.51 16.11 2.04
N LYS A 100 7.82 17.19 2.76
CA LYS A 100 6.79 18.01 3.41
C LYS A 100 5.87 18.62 2.35
N GLU A 101 6.46 19.13 1.27
CA GLU A 101 5.77 19.75 0.13
C GLU A 101 4.81 18.75 -0.52
N ASP A 102 5.26 17.51 -0.81
CA ASP A 102 4.41 16.47 -1.40
C ASP A 102 3.24 16.08 -0.48
N ASN A 103 3.44 16.09 0.84
CA ASN A 103 2.38 15.79 1.81
C ASN A 103 1.38 16.95 1.93
N GLU A 104 1.86 18.21 1.90
CA GLU A 104 1.00 19.40 1.94
C GLU A 104 0.15 19.50 0.67
N GLU A 105 0.76 19.29 -0.51
CA GLU A 105 0.05 19.29 -1.79
C GLU A 105 -1.01 18.18 -1.85
N ARG A 106 -0.70 16.99 -1.36
CA ARG A 106 -1.56 15.82 -1.39
C ARG A 106 -2.59 15.79 -0.26
N GLY A 107 -2.30 16.47 0.85
CA GLY A 107 -3.10 16.48 2.07
C GLY A 107 -2.89 15.25 2.98
N PHE A 108 -2.03 14.29 2.61
CA PHE A 108 -1.75 13.10 3.40
C PHE A 108 -0.40 12.42 3.07
N ASN A 109 0.12 11.64 4.01
CA ASN A 109 1.24 10.72 3.77
C ASN A 109 0.70 9.41 3.17
N HIS A 110 1.05 9.11 1.93
CA HIS A 110 0.54 7.94 1.22
C HIS A 110 0.96 6.60 1.85
N VAL A 111 2.15 6.50 2.45
CA VAL A 111 2.61 5.29 3.13
C VAL A 111 1.78 5.05 4.39
N GLU A 112 1.59 6.09 5.19
CA GLU A 112 0.74 6.04 6.38
C GLU A 112 -0.72 5.69 6.01
N ALA A 113 -1.26 6.28 4.95
CA ALA A 113 -2.60 5.98 4.45
C ALA A 113 -2.78 4.50 4.07
N ILE A 114 -1.78 3.89 3.38
CA ILE A 114 -1.81 2.46 3.00
C ILE A 114 -1.76 1.56 4.24
N PHE A 115 -0.82 1.80 5.16
CA PHE A 115 -0.58 0.91 6.30
C PHE A 115 -1.49 1.18 7.50
N GLY A 116 -2.15 2.33 7.55
CA GLY A 116 -3.08 2.69 8.64
C GLY A 116 -4.25 1.72 8.82
N ILE A 117 -4.65 1.00 7.76
CA ILE A 117 -5.69 -0.03 7.82
C ILE A 117 -5.35 -1.19 8.79
N LEU A 118 -4.06 -1.41 9.07
CA LEU A 118 -3.59 -2.47 9.97
C LEU A 118 -3.85 -2.15 11.44
N ARG A 119 -4.15 -0.88 11.79
CA ARG A 119 -4.42 -0.41 13.16
C ARG A 119 -3.34 -0.78 14.18
N LEU A 120 -2.09 -0.87 13.72
CA LEU A 120 -0.93 -1.06 14.57
C LEU A 120 -0.47 0.28 15.15
N LYS A 121 0.24 0.25 16.30
CA LYS A 121 0.88 1.45 16.84
C LYS A 121 1.83 2.04 15.80
N SER A 122 1.81 3.34 15.62
CA SER A 122 2.69 4.04 14.68
C SER A 122 3.43 5.20 15.34
N LEU A 123 4.63 5.50 14.82
CA LEU A 123 5.47 6.62 15.23
C LEU A 123 6.01 7.32 13.99
N GLN A 124 5.96 8.64 14.00
CA GLN A 124 6.56 9.50 12.98
C GLN A 124 7.87 10.07 13.50
N ILE A 125 8.95 9.31 13.35
CA ILE A 125 10.30 9.66 13.84
C ILE A 125 11.29 9.92 12.70
N LEU A 126 10.90 9.65 11.46
CA LEU A 126 11.73 9.88 10.29
C LEU A 126 11.27 11.10 9.53
N HIS A 127 12.20 11.96 9.17
CA HIS A 127 11.96 13.15 8.36
C HIS A 127 12.91 13.17 7.16
N LYS A 128 12.38 13.56 6.01
CA LYS A 128 13.19 13.74 4.80
C LYS A 128 13.95 15.07 4.92
N THR A 129 15.27 15.01 4.85
CA THR A 129 16.15 16.19 5.00
C THR A 129 16.34 16.97 3.71
N GLN A 130 16.16 16.30 2.53
CA GLN A 130 16.31 16.91 1.22
C GLN A 130 15.18 16.43 0.31
N ASN A 131 14.63 17.33 -0.51
CA ASN A 131 13.57 17.01 -1.47
C ASN A 131 14.16 16.50 -2.81
N ILE A 132 15.00 15.46 -2.77
CA ILE A 132 15.52 14.80 -3.96
C ILE A 132 14.59 13.63 -4.30
N LYS A 133 14.07 13.63 -5.53
CA LYS A 133 13.27 12.51 -6.06
C LYS A 133 14.19 11.31 -6.27
N GLN A 134 13.79 10.15 -5.78
CA GLN A 134 14.60 8.93 -5.90
C GLN A 134 14.82 8.49 -7.36
N SER A 135 13.88 8.85 -8.26
CA SER A 135 14.02 8.68 -9.71
C SER A 135 15.20 9.45 -10.30
N ASP A 136 15.65 10.52 -9.64
CA ASP A 136 16.74 11.36 -10.12
C ASP A 136 18.11 10.84 -9.64
N LEU A 137 18.12 10.12 -8.52
CA LEU A 137 19.34 9.47 -8.00
C LEU A 137 19.76 8.25 -8.82
N SER A 138 18.83 7.50 -9.38
CA SER A 138 19.13 6.34 -10.21
C SER A 138 19.84 6.70 -11.54
N LYS A 139 19.77 7.95 -11.97
CA LYS A 139 20.46 8.45 -13.18
C LYS A 139 21.92 8.84 -12.93
N VAL A 140 22.34 8.93 -11.68
CA VAL A 140 23.70 9.37 -11.31
C VAL A 140 24.66 8.18 -11.10
N TYR A 141 24.12 6.96 -10.95
CA TYR A 141 24.90 5.75 -10.65
C TYR A 141 24.86 4.68 -11.76
N LEU A 142 24.45 5.04 -12.98
CA LEU A 142 24.59 4.30 -14.22
C LEU A 142 25.52 5.05 -15.16
#